data_d089a9bfa80ef24e5cc0614e051148ce
#
_entry.id   d089a9bfa80ef24e5cc0614e051148ce
#
_cell.length_a   1.000
_cell.length_b   1.000
_cell.length_c   1.000
_cell.angle_alpha   90.00
_cell.angle_beta   90.00
_cell.angle_gamma   90.00
#
_symmetry.space_group_name_H-M   'P 1'
#
loop_
_entity.id
_entity.type
_entity.pdbx_description
1 polymer ?
#
loop_
_entity_poly.entity_id
_entity_poly.type
_entity_poly.pdbx_seq_one_letter_code
_entity_poly.pdbx_strand_id
1 'polypeptide(L)'
;MGWSRKIVCVSGVLALLITPLFCGCVTEAQANARVQAAYLAGQKAAFASMAGLGQGVFISGPVEHPNVPWVEGLTLAQAIATANYTSHRNPKVITIIRHGEEISVNPRDLIGGSMVPLEPGDRITIQ
;
A
#
# COMPACT_ATOMS: atom_id res chain seq x y z
N MET A 1 10.42 -67.51 -39.50
CA MET A 1 10.55 -66.82 -38.22
C MET A 1 11.61 -65.75 -38.32
N GLY A 2 11.33 -64.62 -38.90
CA GLY A 2 12.35 -63.58 -39.13
C GLY A 2 11.81 -62.21 -39.50
N TRP A 3 10.49 -61.98 -39.40
CA TRP A 3 9.88 -60.75 -39.91
C TRP A 3 9.33 -59.77 -38.86
N SER A 4 9.31 -60.17 -37.63
CA SER A 4 8.75 -59.32 -36.54
C SER A 4 9.71 -58.29 -35.97
N ARG A 5 11.03 -58.40 -36.19
CA ARG A 5 12.00 -57.51 -35.52
C ARG A 5 12.28 -56.19 -36.27
N LYS A 6 11.93 -56.13 -37.55
CA LYS A 6 12.21 -54.92 -38.38
C LYS A 6 11.09 -53.86 -38.30
N ILE A 7 9.87 -54.24 -37.97
CA ILE A 7 8.72 -53.32 -37.88
C ILE A 7 8.78 -52.47 -36.61
N VAL A 8 9.32 -53.01 -35.51
CA VAL A 8 9.40 -52.30 -34.23
C VAL A 8 10.40 -51.15 -34.24
N CYS A 9 11.50 -51.25 -35.02
CA CYS A 9 12.51 -50.20 -35.08
C CYS A 9 12.04 -48.99 -35.91
N VAL A 10 11.22 -49.19 -36.93
CA VAL A 10 10.74 -48.08 -37.78
C VAL A 10 9.70 -47.25 -37.06
N SER A 11 8.86 -47.90 -36.23
CA SER A 11 7.85 -47.20 -35.42
C SER A 11 8.47 -46.36 -34.30
N GLY A 12 9.60 -46.80 -33.72
CA GLY A 12 10.30 -46.06 -32.66
C GLY A 12 11.02 -44.80 -33.16
N VAL A 13 11.57 -44.84 -34.38
CA VAL A 13 12.27 -43.67 -34.94
C VAL A 13 11.30 -42.60 -35.42
N LEU A 14 10.12 -42.98 -35.91
CA LEU A 14 9.11 -42.02 -36.33
C LEU A 14 8.45 -41.30 -35.12
N ALA A 15 8.34 -41.96 -33.99
CA ALA A 15 7.83 -41.36 -32.75
C ALA A 15 8.80 -40.33 -32.14
N LEU A 16 10.09 -40.46 -32.36
CA LEU A 16 11.13 -39.57 -31.80
C LEU A 16 11.24 -38.25 -32.56
N LEU A 17 10.75 -38.17 -33.79
CA LEU A 17 10.82 -36.97 -34.65
C LEU A 17 9.62 -36.03 -34.50
N ILE A 18 8.52 -36.47 -33.83
CA ILE A 18 7.28 -35.69 -33.71
C ILE A 18 7.23 -34.94 -32.37
N THR A 19 8.06 -35.29 -31.39
CA THR A 19 8.02 -34.71 -30.05
C THR A 19 8.57 -33.28 -29.87
N PRO A 20 9.40 -32.69 -30.71
CA PRO A 20 9.90 -31.32 -30.47
C PRO A 20 8.98 -30.19 -30.97
N LEU A 21 7.88 -30.48 -31.71
CA LEU A 21 7.05 -29.45 -32.32
C LEU A 21 6.00 -28.86 -31.37
N PHE A 22 5.76 -29.44 -30.21
CA PHE A 22 4.76 -28.94 -29.24
C PHE A 22 5.33 -28.06 -28.12
N CYS A 23 6.65 -27.87 -28.03
CA CYS A 23 7.28 -27.13 -26.93
C CYS A 23 7.38 -25.61 -27.15
N GLY A 24 7.04 -25.11 -28.34
CA GLY A 24 7.21 -23.70 -28.70
C GLY A 24 6.06 -22.75 -28.29
N CYS A 25 4.84 -23.27 -28.10
CA CYS A 25 3.68 -22.41 -27.89
C CYS A 25 3.34 -22.12 -26.41
N VAL A 26 3.98 -22.81 -25.46
CA VAL A 26 3.63 -22.66 -24.05
C VAL A 26 4.33 -21.47 -23.40
N THR A 27 5.45 -21.01 -23.95
CA THR A 27 6.28 -19.97 -23.34
C THR A 27 5.75 -18.55 -23.55
N GLU A 28 5.13 -18.24 -24.67
CA GLU A 28 4.60 -16.89 -24.92
C GLU A 28 3.35 -16.58 -24.12
N ALA A 29 2.44 -17.54 -23.99
CA ALA A 29 1.24 -17.39 -23.18
C ALA A 29 1.56 -17.20 -21.68
N GLN A 30 2.58 -17.89 -21.17
CA GLN A 30 3.05 -17.72 -19.79
C GLN A 30 3.78 -16.38 -19.57
N ALA A 31 4.54 -15.91 -20.55
CA ALA A 31 5.19 -14.60 -20.46
C ALA A 31 4.16 -13.48 -20.40
N ASN A 32 3.14 -13.50 -21.25
CA ASN A 32 2.06 -12.51 -21.27
C ASN A 32 1.22 -12.55 -19.99
N ALA A 33 0.94 -13.73 -19.44
CA ALA A 33 0.23 -13.88 -18.18
C ALA A 33 1.02 -13.28 -16.99
N ARG A 34 2.33 -13.43 -16.97
CA ARG A 34 3.19 -12.83 -15.93
C ARG A 34 3.24 -11.31 -16.01
N VAL A 35 3.30 -10.74 -17.22
CA VAL A 35 3.26 -9.29 -17.42
C VAL A 35 1.93 -8.71 -16.96
N GLN A 36 0.82 -9.34 -17.29
CA GLN A 36 -0.49 -8.90 -16.85
C GLN A 36 -0.66 -9.02 -15.34
N ALA A 37 -0.18 -10.11 -14.73
CA ALA A 37 -0.21 -10.29 -13.28
C ALA A 37 0.64 -9.24 -12.55
N ALA A 38 1.82 -8.91 -13.07
CA ALA A 38 2.68 -7.87 -12.52
C ALA A 38 2.03 -6.48 -12.62
N TYR A 39 1.35 -6.18 -13.74
CA TYR A 39 0.63 -4.92 -13.93
C TYR A 39 -0.54 -4.77 -12.95
N LEU A 40 -1.34 -5.81 -12.79
CA LEU A 40 -2.45 -5.82 -11.83
C LEU A 40 -1.97 -5.77 -10.37
N ALA A 41 -0.84 -6.41 -10.06
CA ALA A 41 -0.23 -6.33 -8.74
C ALA A 41 0.27 -4.91 -8.43
N GLY A 42 0.86 -4.23 -9.43
CA GLY A 42 1.28 -2.83 -9.32
C GLY A 42 0.10 -1.88 -9.09
N GLN A 43 -1.01 -2.07 -9.78
CA GLN A 43 -2.22 -1.28 -9.56
C GLN A 43 -2.79 -1.49 -8.15
N LYS A 44 -2.89 -2.74 -7.69
CA LYS A 44 -3.36 -3.04 -6.32
C LYS A 44 -2.47 -2.41 -5.26
N ALA A 45 -1.17 -2.44 -5.43
CA ALA A 45 -0.23 -1.80 -4.50
C ALA A 45 -0.40 -0.27 -4.49
N ALA A 46 -0.63 0.36 -5.64
CA ALA A 46 -0.91 1.79 -5.74
C ALA A 46 -2.23 2.18 -5.04
N PHE A 47 -3.31 1.40 -5.25
CA PHE A 47 -4.58 1.62 -4.55
C PHE A 47 -4.48 1.37 -3.05
N ALA A 48 -3.71 0.37 -2.61
CA ALA A 48 -3.48 0.10 -1.20
C ALA A 48 -2.71 1.24 -0.51
N SER A 49 -1.71 1.83 -1.19
CA SER A 49 -1.00 3.00 -0.66
C SER A 49 -1.89 4.25 -0.61
N MET A 50 -2.80 4.44 -1.58
CA MET A 50 -3.80 5.52 -1.54
C MET A 50 -4.85 5.30 -0.44
N ALA A 51 -5.28 4.07 -0.21
CA ALA A 51 -6.19 3.74 0.89
C ALA A 51 -5.55 3.99 2.26
N GLY A 52 -4.23 3.75 2.40
CA GLY A 52 -3.47 4.09 3.60
C GLY A 52 -3.40 5.59 3.87
N LEU A 53 -3.41 6.43 2.81
CA LEU A 53 -3.48 7.89 2.95
C LEU A 53 -4.85 8.37 3.47
N GLY A 54 -5.92 7.61 3.22
CA GLY A 54 -7.27 7.90 3.75
C GLY A 54 -7.48 7.49 5.20
N GLN A 55 -6.59 6.69 5.77
CA GLN A 55 -6.65 6.24 7.17
C GLN A 55 -5.66 6.96 8.09
N GLY A 56 -4.88 7.92 7.56
CA GLY A 56 -3.95 8.74 8.33
C GLY A 56 -4.59 10.03 8.82
N VAL A 57 -3.91 10.66 9.77
CA VAL A 57 -4.19 12.02 10.22
C VAL A 57 -3.22 12.96 9.51
N PHE A 58 -3.73 14.03 8.92
CA PHE A 58 -2.92 15.03 8.24
C PHE A 58 -2.73 16.26 9.11
N ILE A 59 -1.48 16.64 9.37
CA ILE A 59 -1.14 17.80 10.20
C ILE A 59 -0.53 18.90 9.33
N SER A 60 -1.18 20.05 9.32
CA SER A 60 -0.73 21.26 8.65
C SER A 60 -0.16 22.26 9.67
N GLY A 61 1.08 22.68 9.48
CA GLY A 61 1.76 23.61 10.39
C GLY A 61 3.27 23.40 10.38
N PRO A 62 3.99 23.93 11.37
CA PRO A 62 5.45 23.75 11.50
C PRO A 62 5.80 22.37 12.04
N VAL A 63 5.61 21.33 11.23
CA VAL A 63 5.88 19.93 11.54
C VAL A 63 6.81 19.32 10.48
N GLU A 64 7.61 18.36 10.87
CA GLU A 64 8.53 17.66 9.97
C GLU A 64 7.79 16.55 9.18
N HIS A 65 6.88 15.85 9.85
CA HIS A 65 6.11 14.74 9.27
C HIS A 65 4.61 15.07 9.25
N PRO A 66 4.08 15.61 8.14
CA PRO A 66 2.68 16.04 8.07
C PRO A 66 1.68 14.90 8.05
N ASN A 67 2.10 13.68 7.68
CA ASN A 67 1.25 12.50 7.62
C ASN A 67 1.56 11.58 8.79
N VAL A 68 0.61 11.42 9.69
CA VAL A 68 0.70 10.52 10.84
C VAL A 68 -0.22 9.32 10.59
N PRO A 69 0.29 8.08 10.62
CA PRO A 69 -0.57 6.91 10.51
C PRO A 69 -1.54 6.87 11.68
N TRP A 70 -2.82 6.69 11.39
CA TRP A 70 -3.81 6.53 12.43
C TRP A 70 -3.72 5.14 13.06
N VAL A 71 -3.77 5.09 14.37
CA VAL A 71 -3.89 3.86 15.16
C VAL A 71 -5.02 4.03 16.16
N GLU A 72 -5.65 2.94 16.55
CA GLU A 72 -6.72 2.96 17.53
C GLU A 72 -6.25 3.57 18.87
N GLY A 73 -6.99 4.56 19.35
CA GLY A 73 -6.62 5.29 20.56
C GLY A 73 -5.60 6.42 20.34
N LEU A 74 -5.29 6.79 19.09
CA LEU A 74 -4.41 7.92 18.79
C LEU A 74 -5.02 9.22 19.33
N THR A 75 -4.24 9.95 20.13
CA THR A 75 -4.61 11.27 20.64
C THR A 75 -3.92 12.39 19.90
N LEU A 76 -4.49 13.61 19.96
CA LEU A 76 -3.91 14.79 19.34
C LEU A 76 -2.48 15.06 19.82
N ALA A 77 -2.21 14.89 21.10
CA ALA A 77 -0.87 15.08 21.68
C ALA A 77 0.14 14.08 21.09
N GLN A 78 -0.24 12.81 20.95
CA GLN A 78 0.60 11.79 20.35
C GLN A 78 0.83 12.05 18.86
N ALA A 79 -0.19 12.49 18.12
CA ALA A 79 -0.06 12.82 16.72
C ALA A 79 0.90 13.99 16.49
N ILE A 80 0.82 15.05 17.30
CA ILE A 80 1.74 16.20 17.23
C ILE A 80 3.18 15.78 17.60
N ALA A 81 3.34 14.91 18.59
CA ALA A 81 4.65 14.36 18.96
C ALA A 81 5.25 13.51 17.83
N THR A 82 4.45 12.66 17.19
CA THR A 82 4.87 11.82 16.06
C THR A 82 5.22 12.66 14.83
N ALA A 83 4.48 13.76 14.61
CA ALA A 83 4.71 14.68 13.52
C ALA A 83 6.00 15.52 13.68
N ASN A 84 6.63 15.47 14.84
CA ASN A 84 7.82 16.24 15.19
C ASN A 84 7.61 17.74 15.00
N TYR A 85 6.91 18.36 15.94
CA TYR A 85 6.66 19.81 15.92
C TYR A 85 7.97 20.59 16.04
N THR A 86 8.32 21.38 15.04
CA THR A 86 9.63 22.05 14.91
C THR A 86 9.65 23.50 15.38
N SER A 87 8.50 24.09 15.70
CA SER A 87 8.43 25.49 16.12
C SER A 87 8.91 25.67 17.57
N HIS A 88 9.70 26.69 17.79
CA HIS A 88 10.13 27.11 19.12
C HIS A 88 9.04 27.90 19.89
N ARG A 89 7.93 28.21 19.25
CA ARG A 89 6.82 28.93 19.85
C ARG A 89 5.67 27.97 20.12
N ASN A 90 5.03 28.13 21.28
CA ASN A 90 3.81 27.41 21.55
C ASN A 90 2.72 27.79 20.55
N PRO A 91 1.98 26.84 20.01
CA PRO A 91 0.86 27.14 19.13
C PRO A 91 -0.18 27.95 19.86
N LYS A 92 -0.84 28.86 19.16
CA LYS A 92 -1.90 29.70 19.72
C LYS A 92 -3.25 29.02 19.63
N VAL A 93 -3.49 28.33 18.51
CA VAL A 93 -4.74 27.65 18.21
C VAL A 93 -4.42 26.35 17.47
N ILE A 94 -5.14 25.30 17.82
CA ILE A 94 -5.12 24.03 17.10
C ILE A 94 -6.55 23.77 16.62
N THR A 95 -6.74 23.61 15.33
CA THR A 95 -8.04 23.30 14.74
C THR A 95 -8.01 21.89 14.16
N ILE A 96 -8.99 21.08 14.52
CA ILE A 96 -9.21 19.75 13.94
C ILE A 96 -10.40 19.88 13.00
N ILE A 97 -10.23 19.46 11.75
CA ILE A 97 -11.30 19.38 10.77
C ILE A 97 -11.67 17.90 10.62
N ARG A 98 -12.88 17.58 11.07
CA ARG A 98 -13.46 16.24 11.06
C ARG A 98 -14.75 16.26 10.28
N HIS A 99 -14.87 15.49 9.20
CA HIS A 99 -16.07 15.43 8.34
C HIS A 99 -16.58 16.80 7.87
N GLY A 100 -15.68 17.80 7.76
CA GLY A 100 -16.03 19.16 7.38
C GLY A 100 -16.43 20.08 8.57
N GLU A 101 -16.44 19.58 9.77
CA GLU A 101 -16.65 20.33 11.00
C GLU A 101 -15.34 20.76 11.63
N GLU A 102 -15.25 22.01 12.07
CA GLU A 102 -14.06 22.58 12.73
C GLU A 102 -14.20 22.49 14.25
N ILE A 103 -13.25 21.80 14.88
CA ILE A 103 -13.15 21.67 16.32
C ILE A 103 -11.91 22.45 16.78
N SER A 104 -12.09 23.55 17.50
CA SER A 104 -10.98 24.34 18.04
C SER A 104 -10.54 23.75 19.38
N VAL A 105 -9.25 23.46 19.52
CA VAL A 105 -8.64 22.94 20.74
C VAL A 105 -7.64 23.96 21.28
N ASN A 106 -7.77 24.28 22.56
CA ASN A 106 -6.81 25.16 23.23
C ASN A 106 -5.52 24.37 23.54
N PRO A 107 -4.36 24.84 23.08
CA PRO A 107 -3.09 24.16 23.36
C PRO A 107 -2.77 23.99 24.85
N ARG A 108 -3.27 24.88 25.69
CA ARG A 108 -3.09 24.80 27.16
C ARG A 108 -3.77 23.57 27.76
N ASP A 109 -4.90 23.17 27.19
CA ASP A 109 -5.64 22.00 27.67
C ASP A 109 -4.87 20.72 27.35
N LEU A 110 -4.17 20.66 26.22
CA LEU A 110 -3.28 19.55 25.87
C LEU A 110 -2.08 19.43 26.83
N ILE A 111 -1.49 20.57 27.20
CA ILE A 111 -0.39 20.61 28.18
C ILE A 111 -0.92 20.23 29.56
N GLY A 112 -2.17 20.54 29.87
CA GLY A 112 -2.89 20.14 31.09
C GLY A 112 -3.28 18.66 31.14
N GLY A 113 -2.99 17.88 30.09
CA GLY A 113 -3.26 16.44 30.03
C GLY A 113 -4.63 16.07 29.44
N SER A 114 -5.33 17.01 28.81
CA SER A 114 -6.57 16.71 28.11
C SER A 114 -6.34 15.75 26.96
N MET A 115 -7.03 14.62 26.97
CA MET A 115 -6.99 13.63 25.91
C MET A 115 -8.04 13.96 24.85
N VAL A 116 -7.59 14.41 23.68
CA VAL A 116 -8.45 14.62 22.52
C VAL A 116 -8.25 13.46 21.56
N PRO A 117 -9.21 12.52 21.45
CA PRO A 117 -9.08 11.38 20.55
C PRO A 117 -9.22 11.83 19.10
N LEU A 118 -8.41 11.25 18.22
CA LEU A 118 -8.45 11.49 16.78
C LEU A 118 -9.15 10.34 16.06
N GLU A 119 -9.73 10.67 14.91
CA GLU A 119 -10.36 9.71 14.01
C GLU A 119 -9.56 9.60 12.70
N PRO A 120 -9.66 8.46 12.00
CA PRO A 120 -9.00 8.31 10.71
C PRO A 120 -9.55 9.34 9.71
N GLY A 121 -8.63 10.05 9.05
CA GLY A 121 -8.96 11.12 8.10
C GLY A 121 -9.06 12.51 8.70
N ASP A 122 -8.84 12.68 10.01
CA ASP A 122 -8.80 13.99 10.64
C ASP A 122 -7.69 14.87 10.03
N ARG A 123 -8.00 16.13 9.86
CA ARG A 123 -7.05 17.14 9.39
C ARG A 123 -6.82 18.16 10.48
N ILE A 124 -5.57 18.29 10.93
CA ILE A 124 -5.17 19.16 12.04
C ILE A 124 -4.43 20.36 11.47
N THR A 125 -4.80 21.57 11.89
CA THR A 125 -4.09 22.81 11.55
C THR A 125 -3.54 23.44 12.83
N ILE A 126 -2.23 23.69 12.86
CA ILE A 126 -1.52 24.31 14.00
C ILE A 126 -1.11 25.72 13.60
N GLN A 127 -1.54 26.72 14.37
CA GLN A 127 -1.27 28.15 14.16
C GLN A 127 -0.64 28.83 15.40
#